data_3231cf50e841678efedb3987ef20a3cf
#
_entry.id   3231cf50e841678efedb3987ef20a3cf
#
_cell.length_a   1.000
_cell.length_b   1.000
_cell.length_c   1.000
_cell.angle_alpha   90.00
_cell.angle_beta   90.00
_cell.angle_gamma   90.00
#
_symmetry.space_group_name_H-M   'P 1'
#
loop_
_entity.id
_entity.type
_entity.pdbx_description
1 polymer ?
#
loop_
_entity_poly.entity_id
_entity_poly.type
_entity_poly.pdbx_seq_one_letter_code
_entity_poly.pdbx_strand_id
1 'polypeptide(L)'
;NSGKLDQSCEMYSKKDHLLYLDTKDDTYELIPTKSTMKPYEIAIFFSGVERTLAGSKFNMRVDECRSAAYALMAYAGMEYGKFGETYFRMVPRDVYDTYKDRLPDNWRKRAEHWYTEQERVMAGAEAWRKGDIEEYGRLSFQSGNSSIYNWETGSPELKTLYEIMTHTDGIYGGRFSGAGFKGCCMALIDPAFRESIIDKVSKEYLKAFPALEGKYMTTICHSADGLKL
;
A
#
# COMPACT_ATOMS: atom_id res chain seq x y z
N ASN A 1 -4.46 -0.51 -17.81
CA ASN A 1 -4.82 0.24 -16.60
C ASN A 1 -3.56 0.62 -15.83
N SER A 2 -3.50 1.83 -15.31
CA SER A 2 -2.46 2.31 -14.37
C SER A 2 -3.16 2.96 -13.17
N GLY A 3 -2.51 2.89 -11.99
CA GLY A 3 -2.96 3.65 -10.83
C GLY A 3 -2.71 5.16 -11.01
N LYS A 4 -3.37 5.97 -10.19
CA LYS A 4 -3.23 7.43 -10.19
C LYS A 4 -2.28 7.92 -9.08
N LEU A 5 -1.71 7.02 -8.27
CA LEU A 5 -0.97 7.38 -7.05
C LEU A 5 0.18 8.35 -7.33
N ASP A 6 1.10 7.96 -8.21
CA ASP A 6 2.34 8.70 -8.47
C ASP A 6 2.00 10.10 -9.02
N GLN A 7 1.15 10.15 -10.06
CA GLN A 7 0.74 11.42 -10.68
C GLN A 7 0.01 12.34 -9.70
N SER A 8 -0.85 11.77 -8.84
CA SER A 8 -1.57 12.58 -7.84
C SER A 8 -0.63 13.10 -6.75
N CYS A 9 0.35 12.30 -6.33
CA CYS A 9 1.37 12.76 -5.40
C CYS A 9 2.22 13.88 -6.01
N GLU A 10 2.66 13.73 -7.25
CA GLU A 10 3.44 14.76 -7.94
C GLU A 10 2.68 16.08 -8.10
N MET A 11 1.37 16.03 -8.30
CA MET A 11 0.54 17.23 -8.53
C MET A 11 0.03 17.88 -7.25
N TYR A 12 -0.41 17.09 -6.26
CA TYR A 12 -1.23 17.58 -5.15
C TYR A 12 -0.53 17.55 -3.80
N SER A 13 0.66 16.93 -3.68
CA SER A 13 1.36 16.84 -2.40
C SER A 13 1.76 18.22 -1.88
N LYS A 14 1.80 18.31 -0.55
CA LYS A 14 2.31 19.46 0.18
C LYS A 14 3.26 18.97 1.26
N LYS A 15 4.37 19.67 1.43
CA LYS A 15 5.33 19.38 2.49
C LYS A 15 4.62 19.30 3.85
N ASP A 16 5.00 18.33 4.67
CA ASP A 16 4.46 18.09 6.00
C ASP A 16 2.93 17.84 6.03
N HIS A 17 2.41 17.20 4.95
CA HIS A 17 1.02 16.77 4.88
C HIS A 17 0.92 15.33 4.36
N LEU A 18 -0.08 14.62 4.86
CA LEU A 18 -0.55 13.38 4.23
C LEU A 18 -1.56 13.74 3.13
N LEU A 19 -1.37 13.21 1.94
CA LEU A 19 -2.35 13.30 0.86
C LEU A 19 -3.37 12.16 1.02
N TYR A 20 -4.62 12.49 1.35
CA TYR A 20 -5.73 11.56 1.41
C TYR A 20 -6.56 11.71 0.14
N LEU A 21 -6.46 10.73 -0.76
CA LEU A 21 -6.99 10.80 -2.13
C LEU A 21 -8.15 9.82 -2.33
N ASP A 22 -9.26 10.29 -2.88
CA ASP A 22 -10.30 9.45 -3.46
C ASP A 22 -10.11 9.34 -4.98
N THR A 23 -9.69 8.16 -5.43
CA THR A 23 -9.38 7.93 -6.85
C THR A 23 -10.61 7.74 -7.74
N LYS A 24 -11.82 7.60 -7.18
CA LYS A 24 -13.06 7.52 -7.94
C LYS A 24 -13.50 8.90 -8.41
N ASP A 25 -13.55 9.83 -7.48
CA ASP A 25 -14.11 11.17 -7.72
C ASP A 25 -13.02 12.24 -7.90
N ASP A 26 -11.73 11.82 -7.87
CA ASP A 26 -10.54 12.66 -7.96
C ASP A 26 -10.52 13.82 -6.92
N THR A 27 -11.14 13.57 -5.76
CA THR A 27 -11.12 14.50 -4.64
C THR A 27 -9.99 14.15 -3.68
N TYR A 28 -9.45 15.16 -3.00
CA TYR A 28 -8.38 14.94 -2.05
C TYR A 28 -8.45 15.88 -0.85
N GLU A 29 -7.83 15.46 0.23
CA GLU A 29 -7.59 16.26 1.43
C GLU A 29 -6.11 16.25 1.77
N LEU A 30 -5.56 17.41 2.14
CA LEU A 30 -4.22 17.54 2.67
C LEU A 30 -4.30 17.61 4.19
N ILE A 31 -3.92 16.54 4.87
CA ILE A 31 -3.96 16.42 6.33
C ILE A 31 -2.61 16.86 6.90
N PRO A 32 -2.50 17.97 7.64
CA PRO A 32 -1.23 18.45 8.14
C PRO A 32 -0.62 17.51 9.18
N THR A 33 0.69 17.35 9.13
CA THR A 33 1.47 16.69 10.18
C THR A 33 1.45 17.57 11.44
N LYS A 34 0.98 17.03 12.56
CA LYS A 34 0.97 17.77 13.83
C LYS A 34 2.39 17.96 14.35
N SER A 35 2.64 19.10 14.96
CA SER A 35 3.92 19.39 15.66
C SER A 35 4.18 18.47 16.85
N THR A 36 3.14 17.82 17.39
CA THR A 36 3.22 16.85 18.49
C THR A 36 3.46 15.42 18.01
N MET A 37 3.43 15.16 16.70
CA MET A 37 3.74 13.86 16.13
C MET A 37 5.21 13.54 16.37
N LYS A 38 5.52 12.30 16.70
CA LYS A 38 6.92 11.85 16.80
C LYS A 38 7.62 12.11 15.47
N PRO A 39 8.91 12.49 15.50
CA PRO A 39 9.68 12.72 14.28
C PRO A 39 9.74 11.45 13.44
N TYR A 40 9.70 11.62 12.14
CA TYR A 40 9.80 10.51 11.20
C TYR A 40 10.57 10.92 9.93
N GLU A 41 11.13 9.92 9.29
CA GLU A 41 11.69 9.99 7.94
C GLU A 41 11.09 8.88 7.08
N ILE A 42 11.24 8.99 5.77
CA ILE A 42 10.80 7.99 4.82
C ILE A 42 12.02 7.26 4.29
N ALA A 43 12.16 5.98 4.65
CA ALA A 43 13.19 5.12 4.07
C ALA A 43 12.64 4.38 2.85
N ILE A 44 13.37 4.41 1.76
CA ILE A 44 13.10 3.66 0.53
C ILE A 44 14.17 2.58 0.40
N PHE A 45 13.75 1.32 0.39
CA PHE A 45 14.60 0.16 0.18
C PHE A 45 14.35 -0.39 -1.21
N PHE A 46 15.20 -0.03 -2.18
CA PHE A 46 15.12 -0.54 -3.54
C PHE A 46 15.70 -1.96 -3.61
N SER A 47 14.91 -2.90 -4.07
CA SER A 47 15.28 -4.32 -4.08
C SER A 47 16.45 -4.69 -5.01
N GLY A 48 16.89 -3.80 -5.89
CA GLY A 48 17.87 -4.12 -6.92
C GLY A 48 17.30 -4.83 -8.14
N VAL A 49 15.96 -5.05 -8.16
CA VAL A 49 15.28 -5.72 -9.29
C VAL A 49 14.41 -4.70 -10.03
N GLU A 50 14.80 -4.40 -11.26
CA GLU A 50 14.09 -3.44 -12.10
C GLU A 50 12.72 -3.93 -12.54
N ARG A 51 11.79 -2.97 -12.70
CA ARG A 51 10.42 -3.20 -13.10
C ARG A 51 10.33 -3.38 -14.62
N THR A 52 9.83 -4.52 -15.07
CA THR A 52 9.33 -4.69 -16.44
C THR A 52 7.80 -4.66 -16.41
N LEU A 53 7.18 -3.73 -17.13
CA LEU A 53 5.70 -3.60 -17.18
C LEU A 53 5.03 -4.75 -17.95
N ALA A 54 5.74 -5.40 -18.85
CA ALA A 54 5.24 -6.51 -19.65
C ALA A 54 5.04 -7.77 -18.77
N GLY A 55 3.79 -8.27 -18.71
CA GLY A 55 3.45 -9.52 -18.03
C GLY A 55 3.04 -9.39 -16.57
N SER A 56 2.78 -8.18 -16.04
CA SER A 56 2.27 -8.04 -14.69
C SER A 56 0.84 -8.62 -14.59
N LYS A 57 0.57 -9.35 -13.51
CA LYS A 57 -0.78 -9.87 -13.19
C LYS A 57 -1.77 -8.77 -12.78
N PHE A 58 -1.43 -7.49 -12.96
CA PHE A 58 -2.24 -6.35 -12.49
C PHE A 58 -3.63 -6.33 -13.11
N ASN A 59 -3.74 -6.47 -14.44
CA ASN A 59 -5.05 -6.47 -15.11
C ASN A 59 -5.91 -7.65 -14.64
N MET A 60 -5.31 -8.83 -14.44
CA MET A 60 -6.02 -9.99 -13.88
C MET A 60 -6.58 -9.68 -12.48
N ARG A 61 -5.84 -8.95 -11.62
CA ARG A 61 -6.36 -8.53 -10.31
C ARG A 61 -7.55 -7.57 -10.42
N VAL A 62 -7.51 -6.65 -11.38
CA VAL A 62 -8.64 -5.74 -11.67
C VAL A 62 -9.87 -6.54 -12.10
N ASP A 63 -9.69 -7.54 -12.97
CA ASP A 63 -10.80 -8.38 -13.45
C ASP A 63 -11.36 -9.27 -12.34
N GLU A 64 -10.50 -9.84 -11.47
CA GLU A 64 -10.93 -10.58 -10.27
C GLU A 64 -11.76 -9.69 -9.32
N CYS A 65 -11.36 -8.43 -9.10
CA CYS A 65 -12.14 -7.47 -8.29
C CYS A 65 -13.50 -7.17 -8.91
N ARG A 66 -13.56 -6.93 -10.22
CA ARG A 66 -14.81 -6.67 -10.93
C ARG A 66 -15.74 -7.88 -10.88
N SER A 67 -15.18 -9.08 -11.10
CA SER A 67 -15.92 -10.33 -11.04
C SER A 67 -16.51 -10.57 -9.65
N ALA A 68 -15.73 -10.33 -8.60
CA ALA A 68 -16.18 -10.46 -7.24
C ALA A 68 -17.31 -9.46 -6.90
N ALA A 69 -17.13 -8.18 -7.26
CA ALA A 69 -18.15 -7.15 -7.03
C ALA A 69 -19.45 -7.48 -7.78
N TYR A 70 -19.34 -7.89 -9.05
CA TYR A 70 -20.47 -8.27 -9.89
C TYR A 70 -21.22 -9.48 -9.30
N ALA A 71 -20.49 -10.51 -8.84
CA ALA A 71 -21.08 -11.68 -8.22
C ALA A 71 -21.81 -11.36 -6.90
N LEU A 72 -21.21 -10.51 -6.06
CA LEU A 72 -21.83 -10.07 -4.81
C LEU A 72 -23.15 -9.34 -5.06
N MET A 73 -23.17 -8.42 -6.03
CA MET A 73 -24.41 -7.72 -6.42
C MET A 73 -25.47 -8.68 -6.92
N ALA A 74 -25.08 -9.65 -7.76
CA ALA A 74 -26.00 -10.67 -8.27
C ALA A 74 -26.55 -11.57 -7.15
N TYR A 75 -25.72 -11.98 -6.18
CA TYR A 75 -26.18 -12.79 -5.03
C TYR A 75 -27.16 -12.05 -4.14
N ALA A 76 -27.04 -10.74 -4.04
CA ALA A 76 -27.92 -9.88 -3.26
C ALA A 76 -29.18 -9.43 -4.03
N GLY A 77 -29.33 -9.84 -5.30
CA GLY A 77 -30.42 -9.36 -6.14
C GLY A 77 -30.36 -7.85 -6.44
N MET A 78 -29.19 -7.25 -6.34
CA MET A 78 -28.97 -5.84 -6.66
C MET A 78 -28.98 -5.64 -8.18
N GLU A 79 -29.44 -4.47 -8.61
CA GLU A 79 -29.29 -4.06 -9.99
C GLU A 79 -27.80 -3.79 -10.29
N TYR A 80 -27.31 -4.31 -11.41
CA TYR A 80 -25.92 -4.12 -11.82
C TYR A 80 -25.83 -3.70 -13.30
N GLY A 81 -24.88 -2.82 -13.57
CA GLY A 81 -24.64 -2.27 -14.91
C GLY A 81 -23.59 -3.04 -15.70
N LYS A 82 -22.78 -2.32 -16.46
CA LYS A 82 -21.72 -2.94 -17.26
C LYS A 82 -20.60 -3.47 -16.39
N PHE A 83 -20.11 -4.66 -16.73
CA PHE A 83 -19.00 -5.31 -16.02
C PHE A 83 -17.76 -4.40 -15.86
N GLY A 84 -17.37 -3.68 -16.91
CA GLY A 84 -16.22 -2.78 -16.88
C GLY A 84 -16.37 -1.57 -15.96
N GLU A 85 -17.59 -1.25 -15.54
CA GLU A 85 -17.94 -0.11 -14.67
C GLU A 85 -18.31 -0.57 -13.25
N THR A 86 -18.15 -1.86 -12.93
CA THR A 86 -18.50 -2.43 -11.63
C THR A 86 -17.30 -2.40 -10.68
N TYR A 87 -17.51 -1.89 -9.48
CA TYR A 87 -16.48 -1.71 -8.45
C TYR A 87 -17.01 -2.13 -7.07
N PHE A 88 -16.13 -2.59 -6.17
CA PHE A 88 -16.49 -2.92 -4.79
C PHE A 88 -17.17 -1.77 -4.03
N ARG A 89 -16.84 -0.51 -4.35
CA ARG A 89 -17.51 0.66 -3.75
C ARG A 89 -19.03 0.69 -3.99
N MET A 90 -19.53 -0.01 -5.01
CA MET A 90 -20.96 -0.12 -5.31
C MET A 90 -21.64 -1.20 -4.48
N VAL A 91 -20.87 -2.05 -3.80
CA VAL A 91 -21.36 -3.17 -3.00
C VAL A 91 -21.32 -2.80 -1.51
N PRO A 92 -22.46 -2.69 -0.83
CA PRO A 92 -22.51 -2.42 0.61
C PRO A 92 -21.75 -3.47 1.43
N ARG A 93 -21.23 -3.05 2.58
CA ARG A 93 -20.45 -3.92 3.46
C ARG A 93 -21.24 -5.14 3.95
N ASP A 94 -22.47 -4.96 4.32
CA ASP A 94 -23.39 -6.02 4.77
C ASP A 94 -23.65 -7.06 3.68
N VAL A 95 -23.73 -6.65 2.42
CA VAL A 95 -23.80 -7.56 1.27
C VAL A 95 -22.53 -8.40 1.16
N TYR A 96 -21.36 -7.76 1.27
CA TYR A 96 -20.08 -8.48 1.29
C TYR A 96 -20.04 -9.49 2.45
N ASP A 97 -20.33 -9.07 3.66
CA ASP A 97 -20.28 -9.94 4.85
C ASP A 97 -21.25 -11.12 4.75
N THR A 98 -22.42 -10.93 4.12
CA THR A 98 -23.41 -11.97 3.91
C THR A 98 -22.99 -13.01 2.85
N TYR A 99 -22.34 -12.57 1.78
CA TYR A 99 -22.14 -13.42 0.60
C TYR A 99 -20.68 -13.76 0.29
N LYS A 100 -19.70 -13.24 1.04
CA LYS A 100 -18.26 -13.43 0.78
C LYS A 100 -17.83 -14.89 0.65
N ASP A 101 -18.45 -15.79 1.45
CA ASP A 101 -18.11 -17.22 1.45
C ASP A 101 -18.64 -17.97 0.22
N ARG A 102 -19.49 -17.35 -0.59
CA ARG A 102 -19.94 -17.87 -1.88
C ARG A 102 -19.01 -17.54 -3.03
N LEU A 103 -18.06 -16.63 -2.81
CA LEU A 103 -17.08 -16.25 -3.83
C LEU A 103 -16.01 -17.32 -4.00
N PRO A 104 -15.50 -17.55 -5.22
CA PRO A 104 -14.26 -18.29 -5.43
C PRO A 104 -13.11 -17.72 -4.58
N ASP A 105 -12.17 -18.56 -4.14
CA ASP A 105 -11.15 -18.19 -3.16
C ASP A 105 -10.35 -16.94 -3.57
N ASN A 106 -9.90 -16.87 -4.82
CA ASN A 106 -9.17 -15.72 -5.32
C ASN A 106 -10.02 -14.43 -5.35
N TRP A 107 -11.32 -14.50 -5.69
CA TRP A 107 -12.21 -13.35 -5.66
C TRP A 107 -12.51 -12.90 -4.23
N ARG A 108 -12.71 -13.85 -3.32
CA ARG A 108 -12.89 -13.58 -1.89
C ARG A 108 -11.70 -12.87 -1.30
N LYS A 109 -10.47 -13.31 -1.63
CA LYS A 109 -9.23 -12.62 -1.21
C LYS A 109 -9.16 -11.18 -1.72
N ARG A 110 -9.54 -10.90 -2.99
CA ARG A 110 -9.56 -9.52 -3.52
C ARG A 110 -10.59 -8.66 -2.81
N ALA A 111 -11.78 -9.21 -2.55
CA ALA A 111 -12.80 -8.51 -1.78
C ALA A 111 -12.32 -8.23 -0.34
N GLU A 112 -11.77 -9.22 0.35
CA GLU A 112 -11.19 -9.06 1.69
C GLU A 112 -10.13 -7.97 1.72
N HIS A 113 -9.20 -7.97 0.74
CA HIS A 113 -8.20 -6.91 0.63
C HIS A 113 -8.86 -5.53 0.52
N TRP A 114 -9.82 -5.37 -0.40
CA TRP A 114 -10.44 -4.07 -0.67
C TRP A 114 -11.20 -3.54 0.55
N TYR A 115 -12.07 -4.35 1.18
CA TYR A 115 -12.87 -3.91 2.32
C TYR A 115 -12.01 -3.58 3.54
N THR A 116 -11.03 -4.43 3.84
CA THR A 116 -10.13 -4.18 4.98
C THR A 116 -9.14 -3.06 4.70
N GLU A 117 -8.73 -2.85 3.44
CA GLU A 117 -7.87 -1.72 3.07
C GLU A 117 -8.62 -0.39 3.17
N GLN A 118 -9.88 -0.35 2.78
CA GLN A 118 -10.73 0.83 2.95
C GLN A 118 -10.82 1.26 4.43
N GLU A 119 -11.00 0.30 5.32
CA GLU A 119 -11.01 0.55 6.78
C GLU A 119 -9.64 1.06 7.26
N ARG A 120 -8.54 0.43 6.83
CA ARG A 120 -7.18 0.86 7.18
C ARG A 120 -6.86 2.26 6.69
N VAL A 121 -7.27 2.61 5.48
CA VAL A 121 -7.06 3.96 4.92
C VAL A 121 -7.78 5.01 5.74
N MET A 122 -9.06 4.78 6.10
CA MET A 122 -9.82 5.71 6.95
C MET A 122 -9.21 5.82 8.35
N ALA A 123 -8.88 4.70 8.98
CA ALA A 123 -8.24 4.69 10.29
C ALA A 123 -6.86 5.36 10.27
N GLY A 124 -6.10 5.15 9.19
CA GLY A 124 -4.79 5.79 8.99
C GLY A 124 -4.89 7.31 8.87
N ALA A 125 -5.87 7.82 8.12
CA ALA A 125 -6.12 9.25 8.04
C ALA A 125 -6.46 9.85 9.43
N GLU A 126 -7.25 9.13 10.23
CA GLU A 126 -7.57 9.55 11.60
C GLU A 126 -6.36 9.48 12.55
N ALA A 127 -5.53 8.44 12.44
CA ALA A 127 -4.28 8.34 13.20
C ALA A 127 -3.36 9.52 12.88
N TRP A 128 -3.22 9.87 11.59
CA TRP A 128 -2.45 11.04 11.16
C TRP A 128 -3.02 12.35 11.72
N ARG A 129 -4.35 12.56 11.64
CA ARG A 129 -5.01 13.74 12.24
C ARG A 129 -4.77 13.86 13.75
N LYS A 130 -4.62 12.73 14.45
CA LYS A 130 -4.29 12.70 15.87
C LYS A 130 -2.80 12.93 16.16
N GLY A 131 -1.94 12.77 15.16
CA GLY A 131 -0.48 12.80 15.33
C GLY A 131 0.10 11.47 15.81
N ASP A 132 -0.63 10.37 15.60
CA ASP A 132 -0.24 9.02 16.02
C ASP A 132 0.45 8.28 14.86
N ILE A 133 1.75 8.50 14.72
CA ILE A 133 2.57 7.87 13.68
C ILE A 133 2.73 6.37 13.90
N GLU A 134 2.69 5.90 15.16
CA GLU A 134 2.83 4.49 15.48
C GLU A 134 1.60 3.71 15.02
N GLU A 135 0.39 4.23 15.27
CA GLU A 135 -0.84 3.61 14.77
C GLU A 135 -0.90 3.67 13.23
N TYR A 136 -0.53 4.79 12.63
CA TYR A 136 -0.44 4.89 11.17
C TYR A 136 0.53 3.85 10.59
N GLY A 137 1.69 3.70 11.22
CA GLY A 137 2.70 2.73 10.82
C GLY A 137 2.21 1.29 10.97
N ARG A 138 1.57 0.96 12.08
CA ARG A 138 0.96 -0.36 12.32
C ARG A 138 -0.06 -0.72 11.23
N LEU A 139 -0.91 0.23 10.86
CA LEU A 139 -1.88 0.07 9.78
C LEU A 139 -1.19 -0.10 8.41
N SER A 140 -0.08 0.59 8.18
CA SER A 140 0.74 0.42 6.97
C SER A 140 1.33 -0.98 6.87
N PHE A 141 1.84 -1.56 7.95
CA PHE A 141 2.26 -2.96 7.98
C PHE A 141 1.10 -3.92 7.71
N GLN A 142 -0.06 -3.70 8.30
CA GLN A 142 -1.23 -4.52 8.00
C GLN A 142 -1.64 -4.45 6.52
N SER A 143 -1.53 -3.27 5.89
CA SER A 143 -1.74 -3.09 4.46
C SER A 143 -0.74 -3.89 3.63
N GLY A 144 0.54 -3.86 4.00
CA GLY A 144 1.59 -4.68 3.38
C GLY A 144 1.29 -6.18 3.48
N ASN A 145 0.91 -6.64 4.67
CA ASN A 145 0.52 -8.03 4.89
C ASN A 145 -0.68 -8.45 4.01
N SER A 146 -1.72 -7.62 3.96
CA SER A 146 -2.89 -7.88 3.11
C SER A 146 -2.54 -7.85 1.62
N SER A 147 -1.57 -7.02 1.21
CA SER A 147 -1.04 -7.01 -0.16
C SER A 147 -0.36 -8.35 -0.51
N ILE A 148 0.35 -8.97 0.42
CA ILE A 148 1.00 -10.26 0.23
C ILE A 148 0.00 -11.40 0.14
N TYR A 149 -0.94 -11.50 1.09
CA TYR A 149 -1.78 -12.68 1.27
C TYR A 149 -3.14 -12.59 0.59
N ASN A 150 -3.72 -11.40 0.50
CA ASN A 150 -5.04 -11.19 -0.10
C ASN A 150 -4.97 -10.62 -1.52
N TRP A 151 -4.06 -9.67 -1.78
CA TRP A 151 -3.82 -9.18 -3.14
C TRP A 151 -2.89 -10.11 -3.92
N GLU A 152 -2.11 -10.93 -3.21
CA GLU A 152 -1.13 -11.90 -3.74
C GLU A 152 -0.09 -11.24 -4.65
N THR A 153 0.51 -10.15 -4.16
CA THR A 153 1.66 -9.46 -4.77
C THR A 153 2.92 -9.66 -3.94
N GLY A 154 3.99 -9.06 -4.37
CA GLY A 154 5.31 -9.20 -3.76
C GLY A 154 6.17 -10.24 -4.46
N SER A 155 7.26 -9.78 -5.08
CA SER A 155 8.34 -10.69 -5.48
C SER A 155 9.02 -11.27 -4.22
N PRO A 156 9.80 -12.36 -4.32
CA PRO A 156 10.55 -12.87 -3.18
C PRO A 156 11.38 -11.79 -2.48
N GLU A 157 12.02 -10.92 -3.26
CA GLU A 157 12.86 -9.83 -2.77
C GLU A 157 12.05 -8.80 -1.95
N LEU A 158 10.89 -8.37 -2.47
CA LEU A 158 10.03 -7.42 -1.77
C LEU A 158 9.41 -8.02 -0.50
N LYS A 159 9.01 -9.29 -0.54
CA LYS A 159 8.49 -9.99 0.64
C LYS A 159 9.55 -10.09 1.74
N THR A 160 10.80 -10.42 1.36
CA THR A 160 11.92 -10.48 2.31
C THR A 160 12.21 -9.09 2.89
N LEU A 161 12.26 -8.03 2.07
CA LEU A 161 12.40 -6.66 2.59
C LEU A 161 11.28 -6.30 3.58
N TYR A 162 10.04 -6.60 3.22
CA TYR A 162 8.90 -6.36 4.08
C TYR A 162 9.03 -7.11 5.42
N GLU A 163 9.40 -8.38 5.40
CA GLU A 163 9.58 -9.19 6.59
C GLU A 163 10.69 -8.64 7.48
N ILE A 164 11.84 -8.27 6.91
CA ILE A 164 12.95 -7.64 7.66
C ILE A 164 12.46 -6.34 8.32
N MET A 165 11.73 -5.49 7.58
CA MET A 165 11.18 -4.25 8.11
C MET A 165 10.27 -4.47 9.32
N THR A 166 9.42 -5.50 9.30
CA THR A 166 8.49 -5.80 10.41
C THR A 166 9.19 -6.24 11.70
N HIS A 167 10.46 -6.66 11.61
CA HIS A 167 11.29 -7.11 12.74
C HIS A 167 12.49 -6.18 13.02
N THR A 168 12.40 -4.93 12.57
CA THR A 168 13.46 -3.94 12.76
C THR A 168 12.99 -2.80 13.66
N ASP A 169 13.65 -2.66 14.81
CA ASP A 169 13.34 -1.59 15.76
C ASP A 169 13.54 -0.21 15.14
N GLY A 170 12.69 0.74 15.50
CA GLY A 170 12.71 2.10 14.98
C GLY A 170 11.93 2.26 13.66
N ILE A 171 11.38 1.19 13.08
CA ILE A 171 10.44 1.29 11.96
C ILE A 171 9.01 1.34 12.51
N TYR A 172 8.33 2.46 12.32
CA TYR A 172 6.92 2.62 12.70
C TYR A 172 5.99 1.77 11.84
N GLY A 173 6.29 1.66 10.54
CA GLY A 173 5.52 0.89 9.59
C GLY A 173 6.06 1.00 8.17
N GLY A 174 5.54 0.16 7.28
CA GLY A 174 5.99 0.14 5.91
C GLY A 174 5.25 -0.87 5.04
N ARG A 175 5.43 -0.74 3.73
CA ARG A 175 4.82 -1.61 2.73
C ARG A 175 5.55 -1.52 1.38
N PHE A 176 5.10 -2.29 0.40
CA PHE A 176 5.54 -2.11 -0.98
C PHE A 176 5.14 -0.73 -1.50
N SER A 177 5.99 -0.12 -2.31
CA SER A 177 5.64 1.04 -3.09
C SER A 177 5.02 0.60 -4.43
N GLY A 178 3.87 1.16 -4.77
CA GLY A 178 3.12 0.83 -5.99
C GLY A 178 2.51 -0.58 -5.97
N ALA A 179 2.48 -1.23 -7.13
CA ALA A 179 1.79 -2.52 -7.34
C ALA A 179 2.44 -3.73 -6.65
N GLY A 180 3.65 -3.60 -6.12
CA GLY A 180 4.33 -4.64 -5.34
C GLY A 180 4.86 -5.82 -6.14
N PHE A 181 5.00 -5.74 -7.46
CA PHE A 181 5.56 -6.85 -8.26
C PHE A 181 7.09 -6.82 -8.31
N LYS A 182 7.70 -5.64 -8.27
CA LYS A 182 9.15 -5.36 -8.23
C LYS A 182 9.34 -3.92 -7.74
N GLY A 183 10.59 -3.47 -7.59
CA GLY A 183 10.92 -2.10 -7.21
C GLY A 183 11.32 -2.00 -5.75
N CYS A 184 10.58 -1.26 -4.92
CA CYS A 184 10.99 -0.94 -3.56
C CYS A 184 9.90 -1.19 -2.52
N CYS A 185 10.35 -1.29 -1.27
CA CYS A 185 9.54 -1.06 -0.08
C CYS A 185 9.80 0.36 0.43
N MET A 186 8.79 0.94 1.08
CA MET A 186 8.93 2.18 1.82
C MET A 186 8.59 1.95 3.29
N ALA A 187 9.27 2.66 4.16
CA ALA A 187 9.04 2.63 5.60
C ALA A 187 9.02 4.04 6.19
N LEU A 188 8.20 4.23 7.21
CA LEU A 188 8.29 5.37 8.13
C LEU A 188 9.19 4.97 9.29
N ILE A 189 10.26 5.69 9.50
CA ILE A 189 11.28 5.35 10.48
C ILE A 189 11.48 6.47 11.50
N ASP A 190 11.87 6.11 12.70
CA ASP A 190 12.38 7.04 13.70
C ASP A 190 13.79 7.48 13.30
N PRO A 191 14.05 8.81 13.12
CA PRO A 191 15.38 9.31 12.75
C PRO A 191 16.49 8.91 13.73
N ALA A 192 16.16 8.65 14.99
CA ALA A 192 17.14 8.21 16.00
C ALA A 192 17.71 6.81 15.70
N PHE A 193 16.99 5.99 14.95
CA PHE A 193 17.40 4.63 14.59
C PHE A 193 17.88 4.51 13.13
N ARG A 194 17.98 5.63 12.39
CA ARG A 194 18.28 5.64 10.95
C ARG A 194 19.43 4.71 10.56
N GLU A 195 20.61 4.93 11.16
CA GLU A 195 21.81 4.19 10.79
C GLU A 195 21.66 2.67 11.11
N SER A 196 21.11 2.34 12.27
CA SER A 196 20.90 0.94 12.66
C SER A 196 19.88 0.24 11.77
N ILE A 197 18.83 0.94 11.32
CA ILE A 197 17.83 0.42 10.38
C ILE A 197 18.48 0.14 9.03
N ILE A 198 19.25 1.11 8.48
CA ILE A 198 19.91 0.96 7.19
C ILE A 198 20.89 -0.23 7.24
N ASP A 199 21.71 -0.31 8.29
CA ASP A 199 22.68 -1.40 8.45
C ASP A 199 21.98 -2.75 8.53
N LYS A 200 21.01 -2.90 9.43
CA LYS A 200 20.30 -4.16 9.65
C LYS A 200 19.56 -4.62 8.39
N VAL A 201 18.75 -3.74 7.78
CA VAL A 201 17.96 -4.10 6.60
C VAL A 201 18.87 -4.47 5.44
N SER A 202 19.94 -3.70 5.18
CA SER A 202 20.89 -3.97 4.11
C SER A 202 21.60 -5.30 4.32
N LYS A 203 22.11 -5.55 5.52
CA LYS A 203 22.85 -6.75 5.87
C LYS A 203 21.99 -8.02 5.77
N GLU A 204 20.78 -8.00 6.33
CA GLU A 204 19.88 -9.16 6.28
C GLU A 204 19.38 -9.41 4.87
N TYR A 205 19.07 -8.34 4.12
CA TYR A 205 18.60 -8.44 2.75
C TYR A 205 19.70 -9.01 1.80
N LEU A 206 20.91 -8.47 1.85
CA LEU A 206 22.02 -8.95 1.02
C LEU A 206 22.52 -10.34 1.43
N LYS A 207 22.32 -10.72 2.70
CA LYS A 207 22.51 -12.12 3.11
C LYS A 207 21.55 -13.08 2.41
N ALA A 208 20.28 -12.66 2.23
CA ALA A 208 19.28 -13.45 1.51
C ALA A 208 19.48 -13.43 0.00
N PHE A 209 19.94 -12.31 -0.55
CA PHE A 209 20.13 -12.10 -1.99
C PHE A 209 21.52 -11.55 -2.33
N PRO A 210 22.60 -12.31 -2.17
CA PRO A 210 23.97 -11.83 -2.41
C PRO A 210 24.21 -11.33 -3.84
N ALA A 211 23.50 -11.88 -4.83
CA ALA A 211 23.60 -11.46 -6.24
C ALA A 211 23.06 -10.05 -6.52
N LEU A 212 22.42 -9.42 -5.53
CA LEU A 212 21.92 -8.06 -5.63
C LEU A 212 22.84 -7.01 -4.97
N GLU A 213 24.03 -7.43 -4.50
CA GLU A 213 25.07 -6.51 -4.06
C GLU A 213 25.43 -5.53 -5.19
N GLY A 214 25.53 -4.25 -4.87
CA GLY A 214 25.76 -3.19 -5.86
C GLY A 214 24.52 -2.76 -6.67
N LYS A 215 23.39 -3.48 -6.55
CA LYS A 215 22.09 -3.11 -7.17
C LYS A 215 21.06 -2.66 -6.15
N TYR A 216 21.08 -3.25 -4.96
CA TYR A 216 20.27 -2.81 -3.82
C TYR A 216 20.69 -1.40 -3.39
N MET A 217 19.71 -0.57 -3.06
CA MET A 217 19.96 0.80 -2.57
C MET A 217 18.98 1.15 -1.46
N THR A 218 19.46 1.99 -0.55
CA THR A 218 18.61 2.66 0.45
C THR A 218 18.69 4.16 0.27
N THR A 219 17.55 4.84 0.34
CA THR A 219 17.46 6.29 0.26
C THR A 219 16.56 6.81 1.37
N ILE A 220 16.99 7.86 2.06
CA ILE A 220 16.17 8.58 3.03
C ILE A 220 15.56 9.80 2.35
N CYS A 221 14.25 9.92 2.48
CA CYS A 221 13.45 10.99 1.89
C CYS A 221 12.66 11.73 2.97
N HIS A 222 12.23 12.93 2.62
CA HIS A 222 11.29 13.73 3.40
C HIS A 222 10.13 14.16 2.53
N SER A 223 9.03 14.56 3.16
CA SER A 223 7.89 15.12 2.43
C SER A 223 8.29 16.40 1.69
N ALA A 224 7.71 16.61 0.53
CA ALA A 224 7.96 17.78 -0.31
C ALA A 224 6.65 18.32 -0.89
N ASP A 225 6.68 19.57 -1.36
CA ASP A 225 5.59 20.10 -2.16
C ASP A 225 5.52 19.39 -3.51
N GLY A 226 4.32 19.23 -4.03
CA GLY A 226 4.09 18.81 -5.41
C GLY A 226 4.55 19.87 -6.43
N LEU A 227 4.34 19.58 -7.70
CA LEU A 227 4.66 20.52 -8.78
C LEU A 227 3.89 21.83 -8.59
N LYS A 228 4.61 22.94 -8.61
CA LYS A 228 4.01 24.28 -8.73
C LYS A 228 3.80 24.55 -10.22
N LEU A 229 2.55 24.57 -10.64
CA LEU A 229 2.15 25.05 -11.94
C LEU A 229 2.13 26.56 -11.98
#